data_c956dc4acbeb7e4049953e5aeb4abc1a
#
_entry.id   c956dc4acbeb7e4049953e5aeb4abc1a
#
_cell.length_a   1.000
_cell.length_b   1.000
_cell.length_c   1.000
_cell.angle_alpha   90.00
_cell.angle_beta   90.00
_cell.angle_gamma   90.00
#
_symmetry.space_group_name_H-M   'P 1'
#
loop_
_entity.id
_entity.type
_entity.pdbx_description
1 polymer ?
#
loop_
_entity_poly.entity_id
_entity_poly.type
_entity_poly.pdbx_seq_one_letter_code
_entity_poly.pdbx_strand_id
1 'polypeptide(L)'
;MRLSTLIALLAVGYMALLSPAAVAQQVPPLPYANIQVEPDQESSPLGVATDDFKAIHRLSPTVRGVRGADGVVYWVSPDNRVLTAYCGPQQLWQTPIAEAFRSKLKDPQIERLIFASNVIFVVVGKKGFIEVNRQTGSLSPTTIY
;
A
#
# COMPACT_ATOMS: atom_id res chain seq x y z
N MET A 1 71.31 -50.39 0.57
CA MET A 1 70.40 -51.30 -0.14
C MET A 1 68.96 -51.07 0.34
N ARG A 2 68.09 -50.92 -0.53
CA ARG A 2 66.62 -50.73 -0.54
C ARG A 2 66.18 -49.28 -0.76
N LEU A 3 65.90 -49.04 -2.04
CA LEU A 3 65.04 -47.94 -2.53
C LEU A 3 63.60 -48.08 -1.97
N SER A 4 63.09 -47.01 -1.42
CA SER A 4 61.63 -46.88 -1.15
C SER A 4 61.12 -45.72 -1.95
N THR A 5 60.41 -46.04 -2.94
CA THR A 5 59.74 -45.14 -3.89
C THR A 5 58.53 -44.51 -3.21
N LEU A 6 58.57 -43.20 -3.00
CA LEU A 6 57.44 -42.43 -2.45
C LEU A 6 56.59 -41.93 -3.63
N ILE A 7 55.43 -42.51 -3.79
CA ILE A 7 54.43 -42.08 -4.78
C ILE A 7 53.59 -40.98 -4.12
N ALA A 8 53.79 -39.74 -4.55
CA ALA A 8 52.97 -38.61 -4.14
C ALA A 8 51.70 -38.59 -5.02
N LEU A 9 50.58 -38.94 -4.44
CA LEU A 9 49.27 -38.79 -5.07
C LEU A 9 48.83 -37.30 -4.95
N LEU A 10 48.82 -36.60 -6.08
CA LEU A 10 48.22 -35.26 -6.24
C LEU A 10 46.72 -35.45 -6.39
N ALA A 11 45.99 -35.23 -5.28
CA ALA A 11 44.55 -35.09 -5.33
C ALA A 11 44.21 -33.67 -5.75
N VAL A 12 43.86 -33.46 -7.02
CA VAL A 12 43.31 -32.23 -7.52
C VAL A 12 41.84 -32.15 -7.08
N GLY A 13 41.62 -31.42 -6.00
CA GLY A 13 40.26 -31.10 -5.55
C GLY A 13 39.59 -30.12 -6.49
N TYR A 14 38.64 -30.61 -7.30
CA TYR A 14 37.72 -29.78 -8.04
C TYR A 14 36.73 -29.17 -7.06
N MET A 15 37.00 -27.94 -6.61
CA MET A 15 36.00 -27.12 -5.94
C MET A 15 34.98 -26.64 -7.00
N ALA A 16 33.88 -27.34 -7.12
CA ALA A 16 32.73 -26.86 -7.83
C ALA A 16 32.17 -25.62 -7.09
N LEU A 17 32.42 -24.44 -7.63
CA LEU A 17 31.78 -23.19 -7.24
C LEU A 17 30.29 -23.32 -7.59
N LEU A 18 29.50 -23.78 -6.62
CA LEU A 18 28.06 -23.65 -6.63
C LEU A 18 27.74 -22.16 -6.44
N SER A 19 27.60 -21.45 -7.56
CA SER A 19 26.97 -20.13 -7.56
C SER A 19 25.58 -20.27 -6.98
N PRO A 20 25.22 -19.57 -5.88
CA PRO A 20 23.83 -19.54 -5.46
C PRO A 20 23.04 -18.88 -6.59
N ALA A 21 22.20 -19.65 -7.25
CA ALA A 21 21.22 -19.13 -8.17
C ALA A 21 20.40 -18.10 -7.35
N ALA A 22 20.54 -16.81 -7.68
CA ALA A 22 19.73 -15.76 -7.12
C ALA A 22 18.27 -16.12 -7.48
N VAL A 23 17.53 -16.64 -6.53
CA VAL A 23 16.09 -16.82 -6.65
C VAL A 23 15.55 -15.40 -6.78
N ALA A 24 15.20 -15.02 -8.00
CA ALA A 24 14.52 -13.76 -8.24
C ALA A 24 13.26 -13.80 -7.38
N GLN A 25 13.25 -13.03 -6.30
CA GLN A 25 12.06 -12.87 -5.46
C GLN A 25 10.99 -12.27 -6.36
N GLN A 26 10.02 -13.09 -6.71
CA GLN A 26 8.87 -12.69 -7.50
C GLN A 26 8.07 -11.73 -6.62
N VAL A 27 8.20 -10.42 -6.90
CA VAL A 27 7.45 -9.37 -6.21
C VAL A 27 5.96 -9.70 -6.42
N PRO A 28 5.18 -9.87 -5.35
CA PRO A 28 3.77 -10.17 -5.51
C PRO A 28 3.08 -9.03 -6.28
N PRO A 29 2.10 -9.34 -7.14
CA PRO A 29 1.39 -8.31 -7.89
C PRO A 29 0.73 -7.33 -6.94
N LEU A 30 0.76 -6.04 -7.32
CA LEU A 30 0.11 -5.00 -6.52
C LEU A 30 -1.40 -5.29 -6.40
N PRO A 31 -1.99 -5.06 -5.22
CA PRO A 31 -3.39 -5.42 -4.96
C PRO A 31 -4.38 -4.67 -5.84
N TYR A 32 -3.96 -3.55 -6.44
CA TYR A 32 -4.77 -2.74 -7.35
C TYR A 32 -4.45 -2.96 -8.84
N ALA A 33 -3.53 -3.86 -9.20
CA ALA A 33 -3.07 -4.04 -10.59
C ALA A 33 -4.21 -4.39 -11.57
N ASN A 34 -5.22 -5.11 -11.09
CA ASN A 34 -6.37 -5.55 -11.87
C ASN A 34 -7.68 -4.84 -11.49
N ILE A 35 -7.60 -3.78 -10.70
CA ILE A 35 -8.77 -3.06 -10.19
C ILE A 35 -8.71 -1.62 -10.67
N GLN A 36 -9.85 -1.08 -11.08
CA GLN A 36 -9.94 0.31 -11.50
C GLN A 36 -9.62 1.25 -10.34
N VAL A 37 -8.69 2.16 -10.57
CA VAL A 37 -8.31 3.24 -9.67
C VAL A 37 -8.75 4.55 -10.31
N GLU A 38 -9.59 5.30 -9.61
CA GLU A 38 -10.00 6.62 -10.08
C GLU A 38 -8.85 7.64 -9.94
N PRO A 39 -8.64 8.52 -10.93
CA PRO A 39 -7.76 9.66 -10.75
C PRO A 39 -8.40 10.65 -9.78
N ASP A 40 -7.60 11.20 -8.87
CA ASP A 40 -8.02 12.32 -8.05
C ASP A 40 -8.14 13.58 -8.93
N GLN A 41 -9.28 14.25 -8.90
CA GLN A 41 -9.55 15.43 -9.73
C GLN A 41 -8.86 16.72 -9.22
N GLU A 42 -7.87 16.60 -8.34
CA GLU A 42 -7.08 17.75 -7.83
C GLU A 42 -6.37 18.56 -8.92
N SER A 43 -6.29 18.07 -10.15
CA SER A 43 -5.59 18.69 -11.26
C SER A 43 -6.50 19.50 -12.16
N SER A 44 -7.23 20.47 -11.62
CA SER A 44 -7.75 21.54 -12.47
C SER A 44 -6.65 22.60 -12.60
N PRO A 45 -6.12 22.87 -13.82
CA PRO A 45 -5.04 23.86 -14.02
C PRO A 45 -5.47 25.31 -13.86
N LEU A 46 -6.71 25.55 -13.52
CA LEU A 46 -7.26 26.88 -13.25
C LEU A 46 -7.35 27.06 -11.74
N GLY A 47 -6.36 27.77 -11.17
CA GLY A 47 -6.28 28.15 -9.78
C GLY A 47 -7.43 29.00 -9.25
N VAL A 48 -8.60 28.43 -9.19
CA VAL A 48 -9.73 28.97 -8.43
C VAL A 48 -9.83 28.13 -7.16
N ALA A 49 -9.33 28.72 -6.08
CA ALA A 49 -9.54 28.23 -4.73
C ALA A 49 -11.05 28.31 -4.40
N THR A 50 -11.76 27.26 -4.70
CA THR A 50 -13.14 27.07 -4.26
C THR A 50 -13.23 25.67 -3.67
N ASP A 51 -13.41 25.65 -2.37
CA ASP A 51 -13.69 24.52 -1.48
C ASP A 51 -12.60 23.46 -1.34
N ASP A 52 -12.15 23.29 -0.07
CA ASP A 52 -11.15 22.32 0.38
C ASP A 52 -11.53 20.83 0.16
N PHE A 53 -12.71 20.55 -0.41
CA PHE A 53 -13.22 19.22 -0.69
C PHE A 53 -13.26 18.95 -2.19
N LYS A 54 -12.13 18.51 -2.75
CA LYS A 54 -11.99 18.43 -4.21
C LYS A 54 -12.62 17.22 -4.86
N ALA A 55 -12.77 16.08 -4.18
CA ALA A 55 -13.45 14.93 -4.75
C ALA A 55 -13.98 13.96 -3.68
N ILE A 56 -15.19 13.45 -3.89
CA ILE A 56 -15.80 12.40 -3.08
C ILE A 56 -15.77 11.10 -3.89
N HIS A 57 -14.94 10.16 -3.47
CA HIS A 57 -14.81 8.86 -4.11
C HIS A 57 -15.59 7.81 -3.33
N ARG A 58 -16.61 7.25 -3.98
CA ARG A 58 -17.36 6.11 -3.42
C ARG A 58 -16.69 4.81 -3.81
N LEU A 59 -16.49 3.96 -2.83
CA LEU A 59 -15.94 2.63 -3.05
C LEU A 59 -17.03 1.72 -3.64
N SER A 60 -16.58 0.83 -4.52
CA SER A 60 -17.42 -0.22 -5.10
C SER A 60 -16.56 -1.49 -5.26
N PRO A 61 -17.14 -2.64 -5.62
CA PRO A 61 -16.36 -3.83 -5.92
C PRO A 61 -15.31 -3.63 -7.02
N THR A 62 -15.56 -2.70 -7.95
CA THR A 62 -14.68 -2.40 -9.10
C THR A 62 -13.80 -1.18 -8.88
N VAL A 63 -14.20 -0.24 -8.02
CA VAL A 63 -13.41 0.97 -7.69
C VAL A 63 -12.98 0.89 -6.24
N ARG A 64 -11.71 0.53 -6.04
CA ARG A 64 -11.15 0.25 -4.70
C ARG A 64 -10.13 1.29 -4.27
N GLY A 65 -9.82 2.27 -5.10
CA GLY A 65 -8.78 3.22 -4.78
C GLY A 65 -8.78 4.47 -5.63
N VAL A 66 -7.96 5.42 -5.25
CA VAL A 66 -7.80 6.72 -5.89
C VAL A 66 -6.32 6.98 -6.11
N ARG A 67 -5.98 7.50 -7.28
CA ARG A 67 -4.62 7.97 -7.61
C ARG A 67 -4.55 9.48 -7.40
N GLY A 68 -3.76 9.91 -6.43
CA GLY A 68 -3.48 11.31 -6.21
C GLY A 68 -2.64 11.95 -7.32
N ALA A 69 -2.63 13.28 -7.38
CA ALA A 69 -1.80 14.05 -8.32
C ALA A 69 -0.29 13.82 -8.12
N ASP A 70 0.11 13.41 -6.93
CA ASP A 70 1.47 12.98 -6.56
C ASP A 70 1.85 11.59 -7.09
N GLY A 71 0.94 10.91 -7.78
CA GLY A 71 1.12 9.55 -8.30
C GLY A 71 0.95 8.45 -7.25
N VAL A 72 0.67 8.81 -6.00
CA VAL A 72 0.38 7.86 -4.93
C VAL A 72 -1.00 7.24 -5.12
N VAL A 73 -1.10 5.93 -5.00
CA VAL A 73 -2.36 5.21 -5.03
C VAL A 73 -2.81 4.90 -3.61
N TYR A 74 -3.96 5.42 -3.24
CA TYR A 74 -4.63 5.16 -1.96
C TYR A 74 -5.67 4.06 -2.18
N TRP A 75 -5.39 2.88 -1.67
CA TRP A 75 -6.16 1.68 -1.95
C TRP A 75 -6.84 1.14 -0.69
N VAL A 76 -8.10 0.75 -0.82
CA VAL A 76 -8.90 0.15 0.25
C VAL A 76 -8.98 -1.35 0.07
N SER A 77 -8.73 -2.09 1.14
CA SER A 77 -8.79 -3.55 1.16
C SER A 77 -10.17 -4.09 0.73
N PRO A 78 -10.24 -5.31 0.18
CA PRO A 78 -11.51 -5.90 -0.28
C PRO A 78 -12.60 -5.96 0.78
N ASP A 79 -12.24 -6.08 2.06
CA ASP A 79 -13.14 -6.08 3.21
C ASP A 79 -13.54 -4.68 3.70
N ASN A 80 -13.09 -3.60 3.03
CA ASN A 80 -13.34 -2.20 3.37
C ASN A 80 -12.82 -1.77 4.75
N ARG A 81 -11.74 -2.37 5.26
CA ARG A 81 -11.27 -2.11 6.62
C ARG A 81 -9.95 -1.39 6.72
N VAL A 82 -9.13 -1.50 5.70
CA VAL A 82 -7.75 -1.00 5.69
C VAL A 82 -7.52 -0.05 4.52
N LEU A 83 -6.91 1.08 4.78
CA LEU A 83 -6.44 2.03 3.77
C LEU A 83 -4.92 1.92 3.64
N THR A 84 -4.41 1.76 2.43
CA THR A 84 -2.99 1.62 2.14
C THR A 84 -2.55 2.60 1.06
N ALA A 85 -1.41 3.24 1.23
CA ALA A 85 -0.80 4.09 0.21
C ALA A 85 0.37 3.38 -0.47
N TYR A 86 0.42 3.47 -1.81
CA TYR A 86 1.47 2.92 -2.65
C TYR A 86 2.08 3.98 -3.57
N CYS A 87 3.40 3.98 -3.68
CA CYS A 87 4.12 4.69 -4.72
C CYS A 87 4.78 3.68 -5.66
N GLY A 88 4.21 3.49 -6.85
CA GLY A 88 4.59 2.35 -7.69
C GLY A 88 4.46 1.02 -6.92
N PRO A 89 5.51 0.17 -6.90
CA PRO A 89 5.46 -1.11 -6.19
C PRO A 89 5.68 -0.96 -4.67
N GLN A 90 6.04 0.21 -4.18
CA GLN A 90 6.38 0.41 -2.78
C GLN A 90 5.16 0.79 -1.96
N GLN A 91 4.89 0.03 -0.90
CA GLN A 91 3.94 0.43 0.14
C GLN A 91 4.57 1.53 1.00
N LEU A 92 3.93 2.70 1.07
CA LEU A 92 4.37 3.82 1.89
C LEU A 92 3.91 3.67 3.34
N TRP A 93 2.61 3.40 3.50
CA TRP A 93 1.99 3.15 4.80
C TRP A 93 0.71 2.33 4.64
N GLN A 94 0.24 1.78 5.75
CA GLN A 94 -1.00 1.02 5.85
C GLN A 94 -1.67 1.34 7.18
N THR A 95 -2.96 1.68 7.14
CA THR A 95 -3.71 2.11 8.32
C THR A 95 -5.00 1.29 8.45
N PRO A 96 -5.19 0.55 9.56
CA PRO A 96 -6.39 -0.23 9.83
C PRO A 96 -7.52 0.67 10.33
N ILE A 97 -8.21 1.34 9.42
CA ILE A 97 -9.27 2.33 9.71
C ILE A 97 -10.38 1.74 10.57
N ALA A 98 -10.83 0.52 10.26
CA ALA A 98 -11.94 -0.10 11.00
C ALA A 98 -11.62 -0.33 12.49
N GLU A 99 -10.35 -0.57 12.83
CA GLU A 99 -9.93 -0.77 14.22
C GLU A 99 -10.18 0.48 15.08
N ALA A 100 -10.00 1.68 14.51
CA ALA A 100 -10.26 2.93 15.21
C ALA A 100 -11.73 3.12 15.60
N PHE A 101 -12.65 2.39 14.96
CA PHE A 101 -14.09 2.46 15.21
C PHE A 101 -14.66 1.22 15.91
N ARG A 102 -13.83 0.21 16.22
CA ARG A 102 -14.28 -1.07 16.78
C ARG A 102 -15.17 -0.93 18.02
N SER A 103 -14.86 0.01 18.91
CA SER A 103 -15.64 0.26 20.13
C SER A 103 -16.88 1.13 19.92
N LYS A 104 -17.02 1.76 18.75
CA LYS A 104 -18.02 2.79 18.47
C LYS A 104 -19.05 2.36 17.44
N LEU A 105 -18.68 1.50 16.50
CA LEU A 105 -19.54 1.04 15.41
C LEU A 105 -19.58 -0.48 15.35
N LYS A 106 -20.76 -1.02 15.05
CA LYS A 106 -20.92 -2.42 14.71
C LYS A 106 -20.51 -2.60 13.24
N ASP A 107 -19.50 -3.45 12.99
CA ASP A 107 -18.97 -3.76 11.66
C ASP A 107 -18.55 -2.51 10.87
N PRO A 108 -17.55 -1.75 11.34
CA PRO A 108 -17.09 -0.55 10.67
C PRO A 108 -16.45 -0.89 9.31
N GLN A 109 -16.90 -0.23 8.24
CA GLN A 109 -16.38 -0.38 6.88
C GLN A 109 -16.20 0.99 6.24
N ILE A 110 -15.11 1.16 5.49
CA ILE A 110 -14.84 2.36 4.71
C ILE A 110 -15.85 2.41 3.55
N GLU A 111 -16.59 3.50 3.44
CA GLU A 111 -17.57 3.71 2.37
C GLU A 111 -17.11 4.74 1.35
N ARG A 112 -16.41 5.78 1.80
CA ARG A 112 -15.99 6.89 0.95
C ARG A 112 -14.64 7.45 1.39
N LEU A 113 -13.90 7.96 0.40
CA LEU A 113 -12.69 8.76 0.58
C LEU A 113 -12.94 10.17 0.04
N ILE A 114 -12.54 11.19 0.79
CA ILE A 114 -12.63 12.59 0.37
C ILE A 114 -11.24 13.19 0.52
N PHE A 115 -10.68 13.67 -0.58
CA PHE A 115 -9.31 14.16 -0.61
C PHE A 115 -9.24 15.65 -0.34
N ALA A 116 -8.32 16.03 0.52
CA ALA A 116 -7.87 17.39 0.73
C ALA A 116 -6.33 17.44 0.60
N SER A 117 -5.74 18.63 0.62
CA SER A 117 -4.32 18.81 0.33
C SER A 117 -3.38 17.89 1.12
N ASN A 118 -3.58 17.78 2.44
CA ASN A 118 -2.69 17.03 3.34
C ASN A 118 -3.37 15.85 4.04
N VAL A 119 -4.67 15.72 3.91
CA VAL A 119 -5.46 14.71 4.61
C VAL A 119 -6.42 14.01 3.68
N ILE A 120 -6.80 12.79 4.04
CA ILE A 120 -7.90 12.05 3.46
C ILE A 120 -8.96 11.95 4.55
N PHE A 121 -10.14 12.44 4.26
CA PHE A 121 -11.30 12.21 5.10
C PHE A 121 -11.91 10.87 4.73
N VAL A 122 -11.97 9.97 5.70
CA VAL A 122 -12.50 8.63 5.52
C VAL A 122 -13.85 8.53 6.20
N VAL A 123 -14.88 8.23 5.43
CA VAL A 123 -16.22 7.96 5.94
C VAL A 123 -16.37 6.47 6.20
N VAL A 124 -16.73 6.12 7.44
CA VAL A 124 -16.86 4.75 7.92
C VAL A 124 -18.31 4.47 8.32
N GLY A 125 -18.94 3.58 7.59
CA GLY A 125 -20.37 3.36 7.72
C GLY A 125 -21.17 4.65 7.53
N LYS A 126 -22.34 4.73 8.15
CA LYS A 126 -23.25 5.89 7.99
C LYS A 126 -22.86 7.10 8.84
N LYS A 127 -22.08 6.91 9.89
CA LYS A 127 -21.87 7.91 10.95
C LYS A 127 -20.39 8.16 11.34
N GLY A 128 -19.51 7.27 10.94
CA GLY A 128 -18.09 7.38 11.31
C GLY A 128 -17.33 8.29 10.36
N PHE A 129 -16.43 9.07 10.93
CA PHE A 129 -15.57 9.97 10.20
C PHE A 129 -14.20 10.06 10.87
N ILE A 130 -13.13 10.01 10.08
CA ILE A 130 -11.76 10.13 10.54
C ILE A 130 -10.88 10.78 9.47
N GLU A 131 -9.90 11.54 9.93
CA GLU A 131 -8.88 12.11 9.05
C GLU A 131 -7.63 11.26 9.07
N VAL A 132 -7.07 11.02 7.91
CA VAL A 132 -5.82 10.30 7.70
C VAL A 132 -4.80 11.24 7.07
N ASN A 133 -3.65 11.39 7.68
CA ASN A 133 -2.57 12.16 7.09
C ASN A 133 -2.05 11.47 5.83
N ARG A 134 -2.04 12.16 4.69
CA ARG A 134 -1.66 11.58 3.38
C ARG A 134 -0.22 11.08 3.33
N GLN A 135 0.70 11.72 4.02
CA GLN A 135 2.12 11.37 3.99
C GLN A 135 2.47 10.21 4.93
N THR A 136 1.83 10.14 6.08
CA THR A 136 2.21 9.22 7.16
C THR A 136 1.21 8.12 7.44
N GLY A 137 -0.04 8.27 6.99
CA GLY A 137 -1.14 7.38 7.35
C GLY A 137 -1.62 7.52 8.79
N SER A 138 -1.12 8.51 9.55
CA SER A 138 -1.54 8.72 10.92
C SER A 138 -2.98 9.20 11.01
N LEU A 139 -3.69 8.76 12.06
CA LEU A 139 -5.10 9.06 12.29
C LEU A 139 -5.28 10.24 13.23
N SER A 140 -6.27 11.09 12.94
CA SER A 140 -6.86 12.01 13.91
C SER A 140 -7.82 11.26 14.86
N PRO A 141 -8.31 11.90 15.94
CA PRO A 141 -9.39 11.33 16.75
C PRO A 141 -10.64 11.03 15.92
N THR A 142 -11.27 9.88 16.18
CA THR A 142 -12.49 9.46 15.47
C THR A 142 -13.71 10.30 15.88
N THR A 143 -14.50 10.73 14.92
CA THR A 143 -15.78 11.42 15.14
C THR A 143 -16.94 10.52 14.72
N ILE A 144 -18.04 10.55 15.48
CA ILE A 144 -19.32 9.90 15.18
C ILE A 144 -20.42 10.95 15.24
N TYR A 145 -21.28 10.95 14.23
CA TYR A 145 -22.45 11.85 14.11
C TYR A 145 -23.75 11.10 14.36
#